data_500c94effc6d5035e1bfd2d1f997c5da
#
_entry.id   500c94effc6d5035e1bfd2d1f997c5da
#
_cell.length_a   1.000
_cell.length_b   1.000
_cell.length_c   1.000
_cell.angle_alpha   90.00
_cell.angle_beta   90.00
_cell.angle_gamma   90.00
#
_symmetry.space_group_name_H-M   'P 1'
#
loop_
_entity.id
_entity.type
_entity.pdbx_description
1 polymer ?
#
loop_
_entity_poly.entity_id
_entity_poly.type
_entity_poly.pdbx_seq_one_letter_code
_entity_poly.pdbx_strand_id
1 'polypeptide(L)'
;MNLRFVFKLVGRVELMVAASLLLPLAVALFYGESPWHFVLTMGLILCVCAPLARMPAQPVFFQREGFVIVGLIWVVTCLFGSLPFWFSGCFASFVDCLFEASSGFTTTGATILPDIEALPQGIQFWRCFTHWLGGMGVLVLATAVFPSLGARSQYLTRAETPGPMVVKLVPKQAKTSKILYGIYCAMTLAVIALLWGAGMPLYDAAVHAFSIAGTGGFSSRNASFAAYPLPGVDLIVATATLLFSLNFGLFFLALRRRFREIWRSEELRFFLAVVALATVLIAWDLDPVYHQGALESLRYAFFHVTSVISTSGFFTEDYALWPQFSQMVLVLLMFCGSCSSSTGGGIKCARVLILLRILRREVRRIAHPRCVEVIKMDGRVVESSTIRGTLVFLGCYMLILLAAGLIISLDGYSFSISFSSALASLSNVGPGLELVGPTGNFSLLSPLSKVTMSLCMVTGRLEIFPILVLFSRAVWRHT
;
A
#
# COMPACT_ATOMS: atom_id res chain seq x y z
N MET A 1 13.80 -0.43 27.24
CA MET A 1 12.72 0.06 26.33
C MET A 1 11.69 0.87 27.12
N ASN A 2 11.31 2.04 26.65
CA ASN A 2 10.32 2.90 27.34
C ASN A 2 8.88 2.50 26.94
N LEU A 3 8.37 1.40 27.49
CA LEU A 3 7.04 0.87 27.22
C LEU A 3 5.91 1.89 27.45
N ARG A 4 6.03 2.73 28.50
CA ARG A 4 5.03 3.78 28.76
C ARG A 4 4.92 4.78 27.61
N PHE A 5 6.04 5.11 26.98
CA PHE A 5 6.03 6.00 25.83
C PHE A 5 5.46 5.31 24.57
N VAL A 6 5.79 4.02 24.37
CA VAL A 6 5.22 3.21 23.28
C VAL A 6 3.69 3.19 23.37
N PHE A 7 3.13 2.79 24.51
CA PHE A 7 1.67 2.74 24.70
C PHE A 7 1.00 4.12 24.63
N LYS A 8 1.66 5.17 25.13
CA LYS A 8 1.16 6.54 24.97
C LYS A 8 1.01 6.95 23.51
N LEU A 9 1.98 6.59 22.69
CA LEU A 9 1.95 6.96 21.27
C LEU A 9 0.92 6.13 20.51
N VAL A 10 0.84 4.81 20.77
CA VAL A 10 -0.23 3.96 20.25
C VAL A 10 -1.59 4.56 20.60
N GLY A 11 -1.86 4.87 21.87
CA GLY A 11 -3.14 5.45 22.28
C GLY A 11 -3.46 6.77 21.56
N ARG A 12 -2.47 7.64 21.32
CA ARG A 12 -2.70 8.90 20.58
C ARG A 12 -3.04 8.67 19.12
N VAL A 13 -2.39 7.72 18.47
CA VAL A 13 -2.65 7.40 17.07
C VAL A 13 -4.04 6.77 16.92
N GLU A 14 -4.40 5.84 17.80
CA GLU A 14 -5.73 5.22 17.74
C GLU A 14 -6.87 6.22 18.06
N LEU A 15 -6.65 7.23 18.89
CA LEU A 15 -7.62 8.33 19.04
C LEU A 15 -7.82 9.14 17.75
N MET A 16 -6.78 9.26 16.90
CA MET A 16 -6.95 9.87 15.58
C MET A 16 -7.76 8.96 14.65
N VAL A 17 -7.53 7.64 14.71
CA VAL A 17 -8.35 6.67 13.97
C VAL A 17 -9.80 6.74 14.43
N ALA A 18 -10.05 6.82 15.75
CA ALA A 18 -11.41 7.03 16.28
C ALA A 18 -12.05 8.32 15.75
N ALA A 19 -11.31 9.42 15.70
CA ALA A 19 -11.80 10.68 15.14
C ALA A 19 -12.12 10.56 13.64
N SER A 20 -11.36 9.76 12.90
CA SER A 20 -11.61 9.53 11.47
C SER A 20 -12.92 8.77 11.20
N LEU A 21 -13.42 7.97 12.16
CA LEU A 21 -14.72 7.29 12.09
C LEU A 21 -15.92 8.25 12.07
N LEU A 22 -15.73 9.53 12.41
CA LEU A 22 -16.79 10.54 12.27
C LEU A 22 -17.25 10.74 10.82
N LEU A 23 -16.36 10.53 9.84
CA LEU A 23 -16.72 10.67 8.42
C LEU A 23 -17.66 9.55 7.96
N PRO A 24 -17.33 8.26 8.09
CA PRO A 24 -18.27 7.19 7.73
C PRO A 24 -19.54 7.20 8.59
N LEU A 25 -19.48 7.65 9.86
CA LEU A 25 -20.66 7.88 10.69
C LEU A 25 -21.58 8.94 10.06
N ALA A 26 -21.04 10.07 9.60
CA ALA A 26 -21.83 11.10 8.93
C ALA A 26 -22.45 10.58 7.62
N VAL A 27 -21.73 9.76 6.86
CA VAL A 27 -22.26 9.10 5.66
C VAL A 27 -23.40 8.15 6.01
N ALA A 28 -23.25 7.30 7.02
CA ALA A 28 -24.31 6.39 7.46
C ALA A 28 -25.59 7.16 7.87
N LEU A 29 -25.44 8.26 8.62
CA LEU A 29 -26.56 9.12 9.00
C LEU A 29 -27.23 9.78 7.79
N PHE A 30 -26.44 10.22 6.80
CA PHE A 30 -26.96 10.83 5.57
C PHE A 30 -27.81 9.86 4.75
N TYR A 31 -27.42 8.58 4.69
CA TYR A 31 -28.17 7.52 4.00
C TYR A 31 -29.25 6.86 4.86
N GLY A 32 -29.46 7.30 6.11
CA GLY A 32 -30.45 6.74 7.02
C GLY A 32 -30.10 5.35 7.56
N GLU A 33 -28.83 4.99 7.52
CA GLU A 33 -28.32 3.70 8.01
C GLU A 33 -28.05 3.74 9.52
N SER A 34 -27.99 2.56 10.15
CA SER A 34 -27.69 2.43 11.57
C SER A 34 -26.27 2.91 11.90
N PRO A 35 -26.09 3.91 12.78
CA PRO A 35 -24.78 4.43 13.15
C PRO A 35 -24.07 3.64 14.25
N TRP A 36 -24.74 2.68 14.91
CA TRP A 36 -24.28 2.05 16.14
C TRP A 36 -22.93 1.38 16.04
N HIS A 37 -22.59 0.75 14.93
CA HIS A 37 -21.32 0.09 14.73
C HIS A 37 -20.14 1.08 14.79
N PHE A 38 -20.29 2.30 14.30
CA PHE A 38 -19.26 3.34 14.41
C PHE A 38 -19.20 3.91 15.85
N VAL A 39 -20.34 4.19 16.46
CA VAL A 39 -20.43 4.72 17.83
C VAL A 39 -19.81 3.76 18.84
N LEU A 40 -20.14 2.47 18.76
CA LEU A 40 -19.57 1.43 19.63
C LEU A 40 -18.06 1.32 19.45
N THR A 41 -17.58 1.32 18.20
CA THR A 41 -16.14 1.27 17.92
C THR A 41 -15.43 2.49 18.50
N MET A 42 -15.95 3.70 18.26
CA MET A 42 -15.38 4.95 18.82
C MET A 42 -15.36 4.92 20.34
N GLY A 43 -16.46 4.47 20.97
CA GLY A 43 -16.56 4.33 22.43
C GLY A 43 -15.51 3.37 22.98
N LEU A 44 -15.32 2.23 22.36
CA LEU A 44 -14.33 1.22 22.76
C LEU A 44 -12.88 1.75 22.61
N ILE A 45 -12.56 2.40 21.47
CA ILE A 45 -11.24 3.01 21.26
C ILE A 45 -11.01 4.12 22.31
N LEU A 46 -11.99 4.96 22.59
CA LEU A 46 -11.89 6.00 23.60
C LEU A 46 -11.64 5.42 24.99
N CYS A 47 -12.40 4.39 25.39
CA CYS A 47 -12.23 3.74 26.69
C CYS A 47 -10.83 3.14 26.88
N VAL A 48 -10.29 2.48 25.85
CA VAL A 48 -8.97 1.82 25.94
C VAL A 48 -7.83 2.81 25.73
N CYS A 49 -7.92 3.67 24.72
CA CYS A 49 -6.79 4.48 24.24
C CYS A 49 -6.67 5.83 24.92
N ALA A 50 -7.75 6.41 25.49
CA ALA A 50 -7.65 7.70 26.18
C ALA A 50 -6.79 7.63 27.46
N PRO A 51 -6.91 6.60 28.32
CA PRO A 51 -5.97 6.41 29.44
C PRO A 51 -4.52 6.23 28.97
N LEU A 52 -4.29 5.42 27.93
CA LEU A 52 -2.96 5.21 27.36
C LEU A 52 -2.33 6.51 26.86
N ALA A 53 -3.10 7.32 26.13
CA ALA A 53 -2.66 8.60 25.56
C ALA A 53 -2.27 9.64 26.61
N ARG A 54 -2.84 9.55 27.83
CA ARG A 54 -2.58 10.45 28.96
C ARG A 54 -1.43 9.98 29.87
N MET A 55 -0.89 8.79 29.65
CA MET A 55 0.20 8.28 30.50
C MET A 55 1.38 9.26 30.57
N PRO A 56 1.93 9.53 31.78
CA PRO A 56 3.15 10.32 31.91
C PRO A 56 4.34 9.52 31.37
N ALA A 57 4.94 10.00 30.29
CA ALA A 57 6.10 9.38 29.69
C ALA A 57 7.01 10.44 29.04
N GLN A 58 8.30 10.32 29.25
CA GLN A 58 9.30 11.17 28.60
C GLN A 58 9.45 10.75 27.13
N PRO A 59 9.55 11.69 26.19
CA PRO A 59 9.66 11.40 24.76
C PRO A 59 11.10 11.00 24.38
N VAL A 60 11.68 10.05 25.12
CA VAL A 60 13.02 9.53 24.88
C VAL A 60 12.89 8.13 24.29
N PHE A 61 13.25 7.99 23.01
CA PHE A 61 13.25 6.72 22.31
C PHE A 61 14.35 6.70 21.24
N PHE A 62 14.81 5.50 20.90
CA PHE A 62 15.86 5.23 19.92
C PHE A 62 15.28 4.53 18.69
N GLN A 63 16.10 4.28 17.67
CA GLN A 63 15.67 3.64 16.43
C GLN A 63 14.97 2.29 16.66
N ARG A 64 15.46 1.47 17.58
CA ARG A 64 14.87 0.17 17.98
C ARG A 64 13.41 0.31 18.41
N GLU A 65 13.13 1.28 19.29
CA GLU A 65 11.77 1.55 19.79
C GLU A 65 10.88 2.12 18.69
N GLY A 66 11.46 2.87 17.74
CA GLY A 66 10.74 3.36 16.55
C GLY A 66 10.14 2.21 15.73
N PHE A 67 10.90 1.15 15.47
CA PHE A 67 10.39 -0.03 14.76
C PHE A 67 9.27 -0.74 15.52
N VAL A 68 9.44 -0.93 16.85
CA VAL A 68 8.40 -1.55 17.70
C VAL A 68 7.12 -0.72 17.70
N ILE A 69 7.22 0.61 17.84
CA ILE A 69 6.08 1.52 17.82
C ILE A 69 5.33 1.41 16.50
N VAL A 70 6.04 1.46 15.37
CA VAL A 70 5.43 1.37 14.03
C VAL A 70 4.69 0.04 13.87
N GLY A 71 5.36 -1.09 14.13
CA GLY A 71 4.74 -2.39 13.99
C GLY A 71 3.53 -2.58 14.90
N LEU A 72 3.61 -2.12 16.15
CA LEU A 72 2.51 -2.25 17.11
C LEU A 72 1.31 -1.38 16.72
N ILE A 73 1.54 -0.12 16.29
CA ILE A 73 0.47 0.76 15.82
C ILE A 73 -0.28 0.11 14.66
N TRP A 74 0.40 -0.42 13.65
CA TRP A 74 -0.26 -1.02 12.50
C TRP A 74 -1.11 -2.24 12.87
N VAL A 75 -0.60 -3.12 13.73
CA VAL A 75 -1.36 -4.27 14.23
C VAL A 75 -2.60 -3.82 14.99
N VAL A 76 -2.47 -2.85 15.90
CA VAL A 76 -3.57 -2.35 16.72
C VAL A 76 -4.59 -1.57 15.85
N THR A 77 -4.13 -0.80 14.87
CA THR A 77 -5.00 -0.08 13.92
C THR A 77 -5.83 -1.06 13.07
N CYS A 78 -5.24 -2.16 12.59
CA CYS A 78 -5.99 -3.21 11.89
C CYS A 78 -7.03 -3.87 12.80
N LEU A 79 -6.69 -4.13 14.07
CA LEU A 79 -7.63 -4.71 15.05
C LEU A 79 -8.79 -3.76 15.36
N PHE A 80 -8.54 -2.49 15.65
CA PHE A 80 -9.61 -1.52 15.92
C PHE A 80 -10.39 -1.18 14.65
N GLY A 81 -9.73 -1.09 13.51
CA GLY A 81 -10.38 -0.83 12.24
C GLY A 81 -11.27 -1.96 11.72
N SER A 82 -11.11 -3.19 12.24
CA SER A 82 -12.00 -4.32 11.96
C SER A 82 -13.31 -4.27 12.74
N LEU A 83 -13.39 -3.50 13.83
CA LEU A 83 -14.57 -3.46 14.70
C LEU A 83 -15.83 -2.90 14.01
N PRO A 84 -15.77 -1.83 13.17
CA PRO A 84 -16.96 -1.40 12.42
C PRO A 84 -17.52 -2.51 11.54
N PHE A 85 -16.65 -3.31 10.90
CA PHE A 85 -17.06 -4.47 10.10
C PHE A 85 -17.69 -5.55 10.96
N TRP A 86 -17.12 -5.86 12.13
CA TRP A 86 -17.66 -6.84 13.05
C TRP A 86 -19.02 -6.43 13.62
N PHE A 87 -19.15 -5.20 14.10
CA PHE A 87 -20.41 -4.72 14.68
C PHE A 87 -21.52 -4.47 13.65
N SER A 88 -21.17 -4.32 12.36
CA SER A 88 -22.16 -4.21 11.30
C SER A 88 -22.88 -5.54 11.01
N GLY A 89 -22.28 -6.68 11.36
CA GLY A 89 -22.82 -8.00 11.06
C GLY A 89 -22.75 -8.42 9.59
N CYS A 90 -22.07 -7.63 8.73
CA CYS A 90 -21.97 -7.91 7.29
C CYS A 90 -20.93 -8.99 6.95
N PHE A 91 -20.12 -9.43 7.91
CA PHE A 91 -19.04 -10.40 7.71
C PHE A 91 -19.29 -11.67 8.52
N ALA A 92 -18.92 -12.83 7.95
CA ALA A 92 -19.20 -14.14 8.55
C ALA A 92 -18.39 -14.41 9.84
N SER A 93 -17.14 -13.89 9.93
CA SER A 93 -16.28 -14.14 11.07
C SER A 93 -15.41 -12.92 11.41
N PHE A 94 -14.89 -12.88 12.64
CA PHE A 94 -13.93 -11.83 13.03
C PHE A 94 -12.63 -11.90 12.23
N VAL A 95 -12.21 -13.09 11.80
CA VAL A 95 -11.01 -13.27 10.94
C VAL A 95 -11.27 -12.59 9.60
N ASP A 96 -12.47 -12.66 9.06
CA ASP A 96 -12.86 -11.99 7.83
C ASP A 96 -12.82 -10.45 7.99
N CYS A 97 -13.33 -9.94 9.10
CA CYS A 97 -13.26 -8.51 9.43
C CYS A 97 -11.80 -8.03 9.54
N LEU A 98 -10.94 -8.83 10.19
CA LEU A 98 -9.52 -8.52 10.34
C LEU A 98 -8.79 -8.55 8.99
N PHE A 99 -9.12 -9.51 8.12
CA PHE A 99 -8.58 -9.58 6.77
C PHE A 99 -8.93 -8.33 5.97
N GLU A 100 -10.22 -7.96 5.93
CA GLU A 100 -10.69 -6.80 5.17
C GLU A 100 -10.09 -5.49 5.71
N ALA A 101 -10.01 -5.33 7.06
CA ALA A 101 -9.38 -4.19 7.69
C ALA A 101 -7.87 -4.13 7.42
N SER A 102 -7.18 -5.28 7.49
CA SER A 102 -5.75 -5.37 7.17
C SER A 102 -5.51 -5.02 5.71
N SER A 103 -6.31 -5.56 4.80
CA SER A 103 -6.27 -5.21 3.38
C SER A 103 -6.54 -3.72 3.16
N GLY A 104 -7.49 -3.15 3.89
CA GLY A 104 -7.82 -1.73 3.84
C GLY A 104 -6.67 -0.82 4.26
N PHE A 105 -6.19 -0.95 5.49
CA PHE A 105 -5.13 -0.08 6.00
C PHE A 105 -3.78 -0.30 5.30
N THR A 106 -3.45 -1.53 4.93
CA THR A 106 -2.21 -1.80 4.18
C THR A 106 -2.31 -1.46 2.70
N THR A 107 -3.47 -0.95 2.27
CA THR A 107 -3.73 -0.58 0.87
C THR A 107 -3.51 -1.74 -0.11
N THR A 108 -3.89 -2.96 0.30
CA THR A 108 -3.72 -4.16 -0.51
C THR A 108 -4.87 -4.34 -1.50
N GLY A 109 -6.13 -4.13 -1.07
CA GLY A 109 -7.30 -4.26 -1.94
C GLY A 109 -7.82 -5.69 -2.13
N ALA A 110 -7.23 -6.68 -1.48
CA ALA A 110 -7.78 -8.03 -1.42
C ALA A 110 -9.09 -8.04 -0.60
N THR A 111 -10.14 -8.67 -1.11
CA THR A 111 -11.44 -8.73 -0.42
C THR A 111 -11.91 -10.17 -0.21
N ILE A 112 -12.60 -10.38 0.90
CA ILE A 112 -13.30 -11.64 1.19
C ILE A 112 -14.79 -11.56 0.88
N LEU A 113 -15.29 -10.41 0.42
CA LEU A 113 -16.70 -10.21 0.16
C LEU A 113 -17.09 -10.83 -1.18
N PRO A 114 -18.07 -11.74 -1.22
CA PRO A 114 -18.63 -12.24 -2.47
C PRO A 114 -19.46 -11.17 -3.20
N ASP A 115 -20.14 -10.30 -2.45
CA ASP A 115 -20.92 -9.19 -2.99
C ASP A 115 -20.63 -7.90 -2.21
N ILE A 116 -19.92 -7.00 -2.88
CA ILE A 116 -19.53 -5.70 -2.34
C ILE A 116 -20.72 -4.73 -2.34
N GLU A 117 -21.63 -4.86 -3.30
CA GLU A 117 -22.74 -3.94 -3.51
C GLU A 117 -23.85 -4.10 -2.46
N ALA A 118 -23.87 -5.25 -1.75
CA ALA A 118 -24.77 -5.49 -0.63
C ALA A 118 -24.40 -4.75 0.66
N LEU A 119 -23.19 -4.13 0.72
CA LEU A 119 -22.76 -3.42 1.92
C LEU A 119 -23.51 -2.09 2.11
N PRO A 120 -23.85 -1.71 3.38
CA PRO A 120 -24.28 -0.36 3.70
C PRO A 120 -23.26 0.70 3.25
N GLN A 121 -23.74 1.87 2.81
CA GLN A 121 -22.91 2.94 2.26
C GLN A 121 -21.88 3.47 3.28
N GLY A 122 -22.22 3.55 4.57
CA GLY A 122 -21.30 3.93 5.63
C GLY A 122 -20.14 2.93 5.78
N ILE A 123 -20.42 1.63 5.73
CA ILE A 123 -19.40 0.55 5.80
C ILE A 123 -18.54 0.54 4.55
N GLN A 124 -19.14 0.70 3.38
CA GLN A 124 -18.44 0.82 2.10
C GLN A 124 -17.49 2.04 2.09
N PHE A 125 -17.99 3.18 2.60
CA PHE A 125 -17.15 4.38 2.77
C PHE A 125 -15.96 4.10 3.68
N TRP A 126 -16.20 3.48 4.87
CA TRP A 126 -15.12 3.11 5.78
C TRP A 126 -14.08 2.22 5.11
N ARG A 127 -14.53 1.20 4.40
CA ARG A 127 -13.68 0.26 3.65
C ARG A 127 -12.73 0.99 2.70
N CYS A 128 -13.23 1.87 1.83
CA CYS A 128 -12.40 2.64 0.91
C CYS A 128 -11.58 3.73 1.61
N PHE A 129 -12.11 4.32 2.70
CA PHE A 129 -11.42 5.35 3.45
C PHE A 129 -10.21 4.82 4.25
N THR A 130 -10.22 3.53 4.65
CA THR A 130 -9.03 2.89 5.23
C THR A 130 -7.84 2.92 4.27
N HIS A 131 -8.06 2.80 2.95
CA HIS A 131 -6.99 2.97 1.95
C HIS A 131 -6.40 4.37 1.97
N TRP A 132 -7.24 5.39 2.09
CA TRP A 132 -6.78 6.77 2.16
C TRP A 132 -5.94 7.04 3.42
N LEU A 133 -6.38 6.52 4.57
CA LEU A 133 -5.64 6.61 5.83
C LEU A 133 -4.30 5.85 5.78
N GLY A 134 -4.32 4.64 5.20
CA GLY A 134 -3.15 3.78 5.08
C GLY A 134 -2.15 4.24 4.01
N GLY A 135 -2.61 4.90 2.94
CA GLY A 135 -1.79 5.27 1.79
C GLY A 135 -0.59 6.15 2.14
N MET A 136 -0.81 7.24 2.86
CA MET A 136 0.27 8.10 3.35
C MET A 136 0.87 7.66 4.68
N GLY A 137 0.40 6.53 5.23
CA GLY A 137 0.83 6.01 6.52
C GLY A 137 0.23 6.74 7.71
N VAL A 138 -0.29 5.97 8.64
CA VAL A 138 -0.95 6.48 9.86
C VAL A 138 0.02 7.32 10.71
N LEU A 139 1.31 6.95 10.72
CA LEU A 139 2.34 7.66 11.50
C LEU A 139 2.83 8.95 10.84
N VAL A 140 2.84 9.04 9.51
CA VAL A 140 3.14 10.30 8.83
C VAL A 140 2.05 11.32 9.15
N LEU A 141 0.78 10.88 9.20
CA LEU A 141 -0.33 11.69 9.68
C LEU A 141 -0.11 12.11 11.14
N ALA A 142 0.25 11.16 12.02
CA ALA A 142 0.53 11.46 13.44
C ALA A 142 1.68 12.46 13.61
N THR A 143 2.75 12.37 12.81
CA THR A 143 3.85 13.37 12.88
C THR A 143 3.45 14.75 12.37
N ALA A 144 2.51 14.82 11.43
CA ALA A 144 1.96 16.09 10.97
C ALA A 144 1.06 16.77 12.02
N VAL A 145 0.27 15.96 12.74
CA VAL A 145 -0.69 16.43 13.76
C VAL A 145 -0.01 16.68 15.11
N PHE A 146 0.98 15.85 15.50
CA PHE A 146 1.70 15.97 16.77
C PHE A 146 3.16 16.43 16.59
N PRO A 147 3.42 17.73 16.36
CA PRO A 147 4.78 18.27 16.20
C PRO A 147 5.66 18.09 17.44
N SER A 148 5.05 17.83 18.61
CA SER A 148 5.73 17.63 19.90
C SER A 148 6.61 16.37 19.97
N LEU A 149 6.56 15.49 18.96
CA LEU A 149 7.49 14.34 18.84
C LEU A 149 8.95 14.76 18.59
N GLY A 150 9.19 16.03 18.27
CA GLY A 150 10.52 16.65 18.17
C GLY A 150 11.43 16.06 17.09
N ALA A 151 12.75 16.30 17.24
CA ALA A 151 13.75 15.82 16.27
C ALA A 151 13.82 14.28 16.14
N ARG A 152 13.36 13.55 17.15
CA ARG A 152 13.35 12.08 17.17
C ARG A 152 12.23 11.46 16.34
N SER A 153 11.24 12.23 15.88
CA SER A 153 10.21 11.77 14.94
C SER A 153 10.79 11.20 13.64
N GLN A 154 12.03 11.56 13.30
CA GLN A 154 12.75 10.99 12.16
C GLN A 154 12.91 9.45 12.25
N TYR A 155 13.01 8.88 13.45
CA TYR A 155 13.10 7.43 13.62
C TYR A 155 11.77 6.73 13.26
N LEU A 156 10.64 7.35 13.58
CA LEU A 156 9.31 6.85 13.22
C LEU A 156 9.08 6.94 11.71
N THR A 157 9.33 8.12 11.14
CA THR A 157 9.17 8.32 9.70
C THR A 157 10.11 7.41 8.91
N ARG A 158 11.34 7.20 9.36
CA ARG A 158 12.28 6.30 8.69
C ARG A 158 11.85 4.83 8.78
N ALA A 159 11.14 4.44 9.84
CA ALA A 159 10.63 3.09 10.02
C ALA A 159 9.37 2.81 9.20
N GLU A 160 8.61 3.85 8.82
CA GLU A 160 7.37 3.73 8.05
C GLU A 160 7.53 4.11 6.57
N THR A 161 8.47 5.02 6.25
CA THR A 161 8.62 5.51 4.86
C THR A 161 9.19 4.42 3.96
N PRO A 162 8.47 4.00 2.92
CA PRO A 162 8.91 2.92 2.06
C PRO A 162 10.09 3.32 1.17
N GLY A 163 11.08 2.42 1.08
CA GLY A 163 12.20 2.54 0.15
C GLY A 163 13.56 2.74 0.80
N PRO A 164 14.64 2.49 0.03
CA PRO A 164 16.02 2.55 0.54
C PRO A 164 16.53 3.96 0.81
N MET A 165 15.84 5.00 0.33
CA MET A 165 16.22 6.39 0.50
C MET A 165 15.06 7.25 0.99
N VAL A 166 15.25 7.96 2.11
CA VAL A 166 14.27 8.89 2.66
C VAL A 166 14.57 10.32 2.18
N VAL A 167 13.59 10.94 1.54
CA VAL A 167 13.72 12.32 1.04
C VAL A 167 13.52 13.32 2.18
N LYS A 168 14.54 14.11 2.50
CA LYS A 168 14.43 15.26 3.40
C LYS A 168 14.14 16.51 2.57
N LEU A 169 12.89 16.97 2.59
CA LEU A 169 12.46 18.16 1.83
C LEU A 169 12.82 19.48 2.53
N VAL A 170 12.74 19.50 3.86
CA VAL A 170 13.04 20.65 4.71
C VAL A 170 13.66 20.19 6.04
N PRO A 171 14.38 21.08 6.79
CA PRO A 171 15.07 20.69 8.02
C PRO A 171 14.18 20.13 9.12
N LYS A 172 12.91 20.60 9.21
CA LYS A 172 11.96 20.13 10.23
C LYS A 172 11.05 19.04 9.66
N GLN A 173 11.11 17.83 10.20
CA GLN A 173 10.33 16.65 9.76
C GLN A 173 8.81 16.91 9.75
N ALA A 174 8.26 17.50 10.80
CA ALA A 174 6.83 17.82 10.87
C ALA A 174 6.37 18.76 9.74
N LYS A 175 7.24 19.68 9.27
CA LYS A 175 6.93 20.54 8.14
C LYS A 175 6.93 19.76 6.82
N THR A 176 7.86 18.81 6.67
CA THR A 176 7.87 17.87 5.52
C THR A 176 6.57 17.08 5.48
N SER A 177 6.17 16.44 6.57
CA SER A 177 4.93 15.65 6.65
C SER A 177 3.69 16.49 6.29
N LYS A 178 3.57 17.73 6.81
CA LYS A 178 2.45 18.62 6.46
C LYS A 178 2.37 18.95 4.96
N ILE A 179 3.52 19.20 4.33
CA ILE A 179 3.58 19.51 2.89
C ILE A 179 3.15 18.27 2.08
N LEU A 180 3.69 17.09 2.41
CA LEU A 180 3.35 15.85 1.72
C LEU A 180 1.87 15.51 1.87
N TYR A 181 1.31 15.68 3.08
CA TYR A 181 -0.13 15.50 3.32
C TYR A 181 -0.97 16.51 2.53
N GLY A 182 -0.56 17.77 2.46
CA GLY A 182 -1.23 18.78 1.64
C GLY A 182 -1.27 18.43 0.16
N ILE A 183 -0.16 17.91 -0.38
CA ILE A 183 -0.09 17.41 -1.78
C ILE A 183 -1.04 16.22 -1.95
N TYR A 184 -1.02 15.26 -1.03
CA TYR A 184 -1.88 14.08 -1.05
C TYR A 184 -3.36 14.44 -1.06
N CYS A 185 -3.80 15.32 -0.17
CA CYS A 185 -5.18 15.82 -0.11
C CYS A 185 -5.57 16.55 -1.41
N ALA A 186 -4.70 17.44 -1.91
CA ALA A 186 -4.98 18.20 -3.14
C ALA A 186 -5.12 17.27 -4.35
N MET A 187 -4.25 16.26 -4.49
CA MET A 187 -4.35 15.27 -5.55
C MET A 187 -5.62 14.41 -5.41
N THR A 188 -6.00 14.01 -4.18
CA THR A 188 -7.24 13.26 -3.94
C THR A 188 -8.46 14.07 -4.37
N LEU A 189 -8.54 15.35 -3.98
CA LEU A 189 -9.63 16.24 -4.38
C LEU A 189 -9.69 16.44 -5.90
N ALA A 190 -8.53 16.55 -6.55
CA ALA A 190 -8.46 16.63 -8.00
C ALA A 190 -9.01 15.37 -8.68
N VAL A 191 -8.69 14.17 -8.16
CA VAL A 191 -9.23 12.90 -8.70
C VAL A 191 -10.75 12.82 -8.49
N ILE A 192 -11.28 13.21 -7.31
CA ILE A 192 -12.73 13.29 -7.08
C ILE A 192 -13.38 14.18 -8.14
N ALA A 193 -12.85 15.38 -8.36
CA ALA A 193 -13.39 16.32 -9.32
C ALA A 193 -13.34 15.79 -10.77
N LEU A 194 -12.25 15.11 -11.16
CA LEU A 194 -12.10 14.51 -12.48
C LEU A 194 -13.08 13.35 -12.70
N LEU A 195 -13.23 12.44 -11.75
CA LEU A 195 -14.16 11.32 -11.85
C LEU A 195 -15.62 11.78 -11.85
N TRP A 196 -15.96 12.75 -11.00
CA TRP A 196 -17.28 13.36 -10.97
C TRP A 196 -17.58 14.11 -12.28
N GLY A 197 -16.62 14.88 -12.78
CA GLY A 197 -16.72 15.58 -14.06
C GLY A 197 -16.83 14.64 -15.27
N ALA A 198 -16.31 13.42 -15.18
CA ALA A 198 -16.47 12.37 -16.19
C ALA A 198 -17.85 11.67 -16.13
N GLY A 199 -18.74 12.07 -15.19
CA GLY A 199 -20.11 11.55 -15.06
C GLY A 199 -20.31 10.48 -14.00
N MET A 200 -19.29 10.20 -13.17
CA MET A 200 -19.42 9.26 -12.05
C MET A 200 -20.23 9.90 -10.92
N PRO A 201 -21.13 9.16 -10.21
CA PRO A 201 -21.80 9.68 -9.02
C PRO A 201 -20.80 10.18 -7.98
N LEU A 202 -21.10 11.29 -7.29
CA LEU A 202 -20.17 11.93 -6.36
C LEU A 202 -19.70 10.98 -5.25
N TYR A 203 -20.60 10.15 -4.72
CA TYR A 203 -20.25 9.14 -3.72
C TYR A 203 -19.22 8.14 -4.28
N ASP A 204 -19.49 7.55 -5.43
CA ASP A 204 -18.59 6.59 -6.09
C ASP A 204 -17.27 7.27 -6.46
N ALA A 205 -17.30 8.50 -6.98
CA ALA A 205 -16.09 9.28 -7.27
C ALA A 205 -15.22 9.49 -6.00
N ALA A 206 -15.84 9.78 -4.87
CA ALA A 206 -15.13 9.99 -3.60
C ALA A 206 -14.50 8.69 -3.07
N VAL A 207 -15.27 7.59 -2.99
CA VAL A 207 -14.76 6.32 -2.45
C VAL A 207 -13.67 5.71 -3.35
N HIS A 208 -13.82 5.82 -4.68
CA HIS A 208 -12.77 5.38 -5.59
C HIS A 208 -11.53 6.28 -5.52
N ALA A 209 -11.70 7.61 -5.39
CA ALA A 209 -10.56 8.51 -5.23
C ALA A 209 -9.76 8.24 -3.96
N PHE A 210 -10.40 7.83 -2.85
CA PHE A 210 -9.70 7.36 -1.66
C PHE A 210 -8.86 6.11 -1.92
N SER A 211 -9.44 5.15 -2.62
CA SER A 211 -8.73 3.91 -2.98
C SER A 211 -7.60 4.16 -3.99
N ILE A 212 -7.81 5.05 -4.99
CA ILE A 212 -6.79 5.46 -5.95
C ILE A 212 -5.63 6.18 -5.24
N ALA A 213 -5.95 7.12 -4.34
CA ALA A 213 -4.94 7.87 -3.60
C ALA A 213 -4.07 6.95 -2.72
N GLY A 214 -4.70 5.98 -2.05
CA GLY A 214 -4.01 4.94 -1.30
C GLY A 214 -3.28 3.93 -2.17
N THR A 215 -3.55 3.87 -3.48
CA THR A 215 -3.16 2.77 -4.40
C THR A 215 -3.64 1.41 -3.89
N GLY A 216 -4.91 1.31 -3.47
CA GLY A 216 -5.39 0.16 -2.70
C GLY A 216 -6.38 -0.76 -3.40
N GLY A 217 -7.13 -0.31 -4.41
CA GLY A 217 -7.95 -1.18 -5.25
C GLY A 217 -9.38 -1.47 -4.79
N PHE A 218 -9.79 -1.10 -3.58
CA PHE A 218 -11.18 -1.24 -3.19
C PHE A 218 -12.12 -0.40 -4.05
N SER A 219 -13.20 -1.01 -4.50
CA SER A 219 -14.26 -0.40 -5.30
C SER A 219 -15.60 -0.50 -4.56
N SER A 220 -16.56 0.35 -4.94
CA SER A 220 -17.96 0.24 -4.55
C SER A 220 -18.75 -0.74 -5.41
N ARG A 221 -18.13 -1.29 -6.48
CA ARG A 221 -18.75 -2.21 -7.42
C ARG A 221 -17.98 -3.52 -7.50
N ASN A 222 -18.71 -4.62 -7.66
CA ASN A 222 -18.11 -5.96 -7.84
C ASN A 222 -17.21 -6.01 -9.09
N ALA A 223 -17.64 -5.36 -10.17
CA ALA A 223 -16.90 -5.30 -11.42
C ALA A 223 -15.83 -4.18 -11.46
N SER A 224 -15.48 -3.57 -10.33
CA SER A 224 -14.50 -2.47 -10.25
C SER A 224 -14.80 -1.38 -11.30
N PHE A 225 -13.79 -0.93 -12.09
CA PHE A 225 -14.01 0.08 -13.12
C PHE A 225 -14.68 -0.45 -14.40
N ALA A 226 -14.81 -1.76 -14.59
CA ALA A 226 -15.65 -2.31 -15.64
C ALA A 226 -17.14 -1.94 -15.48
N ALA A 227 -17.59 -1.62 -14.25
CA ALA A 227 -18.94 -1.14 -13.98
C ALA A 227 -19.21 0.29 -14.50
N TYR A 228 -18.19 1.02 -14.91
CA TYR A 228 -18.29 2.41 -15.36
C TYR A 228 -17.81 2.58 -16.81
N PRO A 229 -18.62 2.19 -17.80
CA PRO A 229 -18.28 2.32 -19.22
C PRO A 229 -18.37 3.79 -19.69
N LEU A 230 -17.82 4.70 -18.89
CA LEU A 230 -17.83 6.15 -19.15
C LEU A 230 -16.55 6.55 -19.91
N PRO A 231 -16.64 7.39 -20.95
CA PRO A 231 -15.48 7.80 -21.73
C PRO A 231 -14.40 8.45 -20.86
N GLY A 232 -13.20 7.90 -20.91
CA GLY A 232 -12.02 8.46 -20.25
C GLY A 232 -11.85 8.17 -18.75
N VAL A 233 -12.81 7.52 -18.07
CA VAL A 233 -12.68 7.17 -16.65
C VAL A 233 -11.49 6.25 -16.44
N ASP A 234 -11.30 5.25 -17.28
CA ASP A 234 -10.17 4.35 -17.24
C ASP A 234 -8.82 5.06 -17.41
N LEU A 235 -8.74 6.04 -18.34
CA LEU A 235 -7.52 6.84 -18.53
C LEU A 235 -7.25 7.75 -17.31
N ILE A 236 -8.28 8.35 -16.73
CA ILE A 236 -8.16 9.14 -15.48
C ILE A 236 -7.62 8.26 -14.37
N VAL A 237 -8.19 7.07 -14.18
CA VAL A 237 -7.78 6.12 -13.12
C VAL A 237 -6.36 5.62 -13.34
N ALA A 238 -6.03 5.17 -14.56
CA ALA A 238 -4.68 4.71 -14.90
C ALA A 238 -3.62 5.79 -14.69
N THR A 239 -3.92 7.03 -15.10
CA THR A 239 -3.01 8.17 -14.89
C THR A 239 -2.91 8.55 -13.41
N ALA A 240 -4.02 8.57 -12.68
CA ALA A 240 -4.04 8.91 -11.27
C ALA A 240 -3.26 7.86 -10.43
N THR A 241 -3.50 6.56 -10.64
CA THR A 241 -2.75 5.49 -9.94
C THR A 241 -1.26 5.56 -10.25
N LEU A 242 -0.90 5.85 -11.53
CA LEU A 242 0.49 6.08 -11.91
C LEU A 242 1.10 7.26 -11.13
N LEU A 243 0.40 8.39 -11.02
CA LEU A 243 0.88 9.56 -10.29
C LEU A 243 1.06 9.28 -8.79
N PHE A 244 0.09 8.62 -8.13
CA PHE A 244 0.22 8.27 -6.71
C PHE A 244 1.31 7.22 -6.45
N SER A 245 1.73 6.46 -7.46
CA SER A 245 2.85 5.52 -7.37
C SER A 245 4.23 6.18 -7.53
N LEU A 246 4.30 7.47 -7.89
CA LEU A 246 5.54 8.22 -7.96
C LEU A 246 6.02 8.69 -6.58
N ASN A 247 7.31 8.95 -6.47
CA ASN A 247 7.89 9.53 -5.26
C ASN A 247 7.29 10.92 -4.96
N PHE A 248 6.65 11.07 -3.80
CA PHE A 248 6.00 12.33 -3.41
C PHE A 248 6.96 13.53 -3.32
N GLY A 249 8.26 13.28 -3.14
CA GLY A 249 9.28 14.32 -3.23
C GLY A 249 9.37 14.99 -4.60
N LEU A 250 8.99 14.28 -5.68
CA LEU A 250 8.99 14.84 -7.03
C LEU A 250 7.89 15.91 -7.19
N PHE A 251 6.72 15.72 -6.57
CA PHE A 251 5.66 16.74 -6.56
C PHE A 251 6.07 18.00 -5.81
N PHE A 252 6.83 17.86 -4.73
CA PHE A 252 7.41 19.02 -4.05
C PHE A 252 8.41 19.78 -4.93
N LEU A 253 9.24 19.07 -5.72
CA LEU A 253 10.13 19.68 -6.70
C LEU A 253 9.34 20.37 -7.83
N ALA A 254 8.23 19.76 -8.27
CA ALA A 254 7.34 20.34 -9.28
C ALA A 254 6.72 21.66 -8.78
N LEU A 255 6.22 21.70 -7.54
CA LEU A 255 5.72 22.93 -6.91
C LEU A 255 6.79 24.03 -6.83
N ARG A 256 8.06 23.65 -6.71
CA ARG A 256 9.21 24.57 -6.75
C ARG A 256 9.72 24.86 -8.16
N ARG A 257 9.04 24.39 -9.20
CA ARG A 257 9.40 24.53 -10.62
C ARG A 257 10.79 23.98 -10.97
N ARG A 258 11.29 23.00 -10.20
CA ARG A 258 12.61 22.38 -10.42
C ARG A 258 12.51 21.15 -11.34
N PHE A 259 11.89 21.30 -12.52
CA PHE A 259 11.60 20.21 -13.45
C PHE A 259 12.84 19.44 -13.93
N ARG A 260 14.00 20.13 -14.06
CA ARG A 260 15.26 19.49 -14.45
C ARG A 260 15.71 18.41 -13.45
N GLU A 261 15.43 18.60 -12.16
CA GLU A 261 15.76 17.62 -11.13
C GLU A 261 14.82 16.42 -11.15
N ILE A 262 13.55 16.64 -11.50
CA ILE A 262 12.56 15.57 -11.67
C ILE A 262 13.05 14.61 -12.78
N TRP A 263 13.41 15.13 -13.96
CA TRP A 263 13.89 14.30 -15.07
C TRP A 263 15.28 13.70 -14.84
N ARG A 264 16.07 14.19 -13.89
CA ARG A 264 17.35 13.59 -13.48
C ARG A 264 17.17 12.38 -12.57
N SER A 265 15.99 12.19 -11.96
CA SER A 265 15.73 11.02 -11.12
C SER A 265 15.81 9.74 -11.95
N GLU A 266 16.76 8.89 -11.59
CA GLU A 266 16.98 7.61 -12.28
C GLU A 266 15.88 6.62 -11.95
N GLU A 267 15.33 6.67 -10.72
CA GLU A 267 14.16 5.85 -10.31
C GLU A 267 12.94 6.18 -11.17
N LEU A 268 12.62 7.46 -11.38
CA LEU A 268 11.49 7.88 -12.20
C LEU A 268 11.63 7.38 -13.65
N ARG A 269 12.81 7.56 -14.24
CA ARG A 269 13.06 7.12 -15.63
C ARG A 269 12.97 5.61 -15.77
N PHE A 270 13.52 4.86 -14.79
CA PHE A 270 13.42 3.40 -14.77
C PHE A 270 11.97 2.96 -14.63
N PHE A 271 11.22 3.54 -13.70
CA PHE A 271 9.81 3.24 -13.48
C PHE A 271 8.98 3.47 -14.76
N LEU A 272 9.10 4.64 -15.39
CA LEU A 272 8.38 4.96 -16.63
C LEU A 272 8.79 4.04 -17.80
N ALA A 273 10.08 3.67 -17.89
CA ALA A 273 10.55 2.71 -18.90
C ALA A 273 9.95 1.32 -18.69
N VAL A 274 9.84 0.83 -17.44
CA VAL A 274 9.19 -0.45 -17.12
C VAL A 274 7.71 -0.40 -17.47
N VAL A 275 7.00 0.68 -17.12
CA VAL A 275 5.57 0.87 -17.48
C VAL A 275 5.40 0.85 -19.00
N ALA A 276 6.18 1.64 -19.74
CA ALA A 276 6.08 1.71 -21.19
C ALA A 276 6.39 0.35 -21.85
N LEU A 277 7.46 -0.33 -21.43
CA LEU A 277 7.85 -1.62 -21.96
C LEU A 277 6.78 -2.68 -21.70
N ALA A 278 6.29 -2.79 -20.46
CA ALA A 278 5.26 -3.76 -20.09
C ALA A 278 3.95 -3.49 -20.85
N THR A 279 3.56 -2.23 -21.01
CA THR A 279 2.35 -1.85 -21.75
C THR A 279 2.46 -2.29 -23.23
N VAL A 280 3.60 -2.06 -23.87
CA VAL A 280 3.82 -2.47 -25.27
C VAL A 280 3.83 -3.99 -25.41
N LEU A 281 4.51 -4.72 -24.50
CA LEU A 281 4.58 -6.18 -24.54
C LEU A 281 3.20 -6.81 -24.35
N ILE A 282 2.41 -6.35 -23.39
CA ILE A 282 1.06 -6.87 -23.16
C ILE A 282 0.13 -6.48 -24.33
N ALA A 283 0.19 -5.23 -24.81
CA ALA A 283 -0.64 -4.82 -25.94
C ALA A 283 -0.35 -5.67 -27.20
N TRP A 284 0.92 -5.99 -27.45
CA TRP A 284 1.32 -6.86 -28.56
C TRP A 284 0.78 -8.29 -28.42
N ASP A 285 0.77 -8.84 -27.21
CA ASP A 285 0.29 -10.20 -26.91
C ASP A 285 -1.25 -10.30 -26.96
N LEU A 286 -1.96 -9.21 -26.60
CA LEU A 286 -3.43 -9.17 -26.58
C LEU A 286 -4.05 -8.92 -27.96
N ASP A 287 -3.39 -8.16 -28.85
CA ASP A 287 -3.95 -7.66 -30.10
C ASP A 287 -4.52 -8.78 -31.01
N PRO A 288 -3.82 -9.91 -31.26
CA PRO A 288 -4.32 -10.97 -32.12
C PRO A 288 -5.45 -11.80 -31.52
N VAL A 289 -5.67 -11.77 -30.20
CA VAL A 289 -6.52 -12.74 -29.50
C VAL A 289 -7.80 -12.13 -28.94
N TYR A 290 -7.74 -10.89 -28.44
CA TYR A 290 -8.82 -10.33 -27.60
C TYR A 290 -9.47 -9.08 -28.14
N HIS A 291 -8.78 -8.24 -28.89
CA HIS A 291 -9.26 -6.91 -29.23
C HIS A 291 -9.19 -6.64 -30.75
N GLN A 292 -10.20 -6.00 -31.27
CA GLN A 292 -10.32 -5.67 -32.68
C GLN A 292 -9.50 -4.45 -33.12
N GLY A 293 -8.42 -4.11 -32.40
CA GLY A 293 -7.54 -3.00 -32.75
C GLY A 293 -6.45 -2.67 -31.73
N ALA A 294 -5.27 -2.34 -32.24
CA ALA A 294 -4.07 -2.05 -31.45
C ALA A 294 -4.27 -0.93 -30.39
N LEU A 295 -5.14 0.06 -30.66
CA LEU A 295 -5.41 1.15 -29.73
C LEU A 295 -6.18 0.66 -28.49
N GLU A 296 -7.11 -0.25 -28.67
CA GLU A 296 -7.91 -0.82 -27.60
C GLU A 296 -7.03 -1.74 -26.73
N SER A 297 -6.24 -2.61 -27.35
CA SER A 297 -5.25 -3.43 -26.65
C SER A 297 -4.26 -2.59 -25.84
N LEU A 298 -3.81 -1.45 -26.40
CA LEU A 298 -2.92 -0.52 -25.69
C LEU A 298 -3.62 0.13 -24.49
N ARG A 299 -4.90 0.47 -24.59
CA ARG A 299 -5.71 1.06 -23.52
C ARG A 299 -5.86 0.10 -22.35
N TYR A 300 -6.25 -1.16 -22.60
CA TYR A 300 -6.38 -2.19 -21.58
C TYR A 300 -5.03 -2.56 -20.97
N ALA A 301 -3.99 -2.72 -21.77
CA ALA A 301 -2.64 -2.98 -21.32
C ALA A 301 -2.13 -1.85 -20.40
N PHE A 302 -2.30 -0.58 -20.80
CA PHE A 302 -1.87 0.57 -19.98
C PHE A 302 -2.60 0.63 -18.65
N PHE A 303 -3.94 0.41 -18.64
CA PHE A 303 -4.72 0.40 -17.41
C PHE A 303 -4.21 -0.67 -16.44
N HIS A 304 -4.08 -1.93 -16.89
CA HIS A 304 -3.69 -3.03 -16.00
C HIS A 304 -2.21 -2.96 -15.59
N VAL A 305 -1.32 -2.52 -16.47
CA VAL A 305 0.09 -2.28 -16.12
C VAL A 305 0.20 -1.22 -15.04
N THR A 306 -0.49 -0.08 -15.18
CA THR A 306 -0.44 0.99 -14.18
C THR A 306 -1.11 0.56 -12.87
N SER A 307 -2.21 -0.18 -12.94
CA SER A 307 -2.90 -0.74 -11.78
C SER A 307 -2.03 -1.72 -10.99
N VAL A 308 -1.36 -2.65 -11.67
CA VAL A 308 -0.56 -3.69 -11.01
C VAL A 308 0.78 -3.14 -10.50
N ILE A 309 1.50 -2.32 -11.28
CA ILE A 309 2.80 -1.77 -10.84
C ILE A 309 2.65 -0.73 -9.74
N SER A 310 1.52 0.01 -9.72
CA SER A 310 1.17 0.91 -8.63
C SER A 310 0.73 0.17 -7.37
N THR A 311 0.50 -1.14 -7.49
CA THR A 311 -0.08 -2.00 -6.46
C THR A 311 -1.52 -1.62 -6.08
N SER A 312 -2.29 -1.06 -7.04
CA SER A 312 -3.69 -0.69 -6.82
C SER A 312 -4.66 -1.85 -7.01
N GLY A 313 -4.41 -2.74 -7.99
CA GLY A 313 -5.27 -3.90 -8.22
C GLY A 313 -6.64 -3.61 -8.83
N PHE A 314 -6.92 -2.39 -9.32
CA PHE A 314 -8.13 -2.10 -10.10
C PHE A 314 -8.12 -2.84 -11.43
N PHE A 315 -9.31 -3.17 -11.93
CA PHE A 315 -9.47 -3.84 -13.21
C PHE A 315 -10.63 -3.28 -14.03
N THR A 316 -10.51 -3.41 -15.34
CA THR A 316 -11.55 -3.15 -16.34
C THR A 316 -11.90 -4.42 -17.09
N GLU A 317 -11.03 -5.43 -17.05
CA GLU A 317 -11.20 -6.77 -17.58
C GLU A 317 -10.56 -7.81 -16.65
N ASP A 318 -10.95 -9.07 -16.80
CA ASP A 318 -10.36 -10.19 -16.07
C ASP A 318 -9.08 -10.66 -16.74
N TYR A 319 -7.93 -10.15 -16.26
CA TYR A 319 -6.63 -10.58 -16.76
C TYR A 319 -6.25 -12.03 -16.41
N ALA A 320 -7.04 -12.71 -15.56
CA ALA A 320 -6.86 -14.15 -15.34
C ALA A 320 -7.19 -14.98 -16.60
N LEU A 321 -7.98 -14.40 -17.54
CA LEU A 321 -8.29 -14.99 -18.84
C LEU A 321 -7.30 -14.60 -19.95
N TRP A 322 -6.36 -13.70 -19.67
CA TRP A 322 -5.39 -13.25 -20.66
C TRP A 322 -4.35 -14.34 -21.00
N PRO A 323 -3.63 -14.21 -22.13
CA PRO A 323 -2.53 -15.13 -22.45
C PRO A 323 -1.50 -15.21 -21.33
N GLN A 324 -0.89 -16.39 -21.16
CA GLN A 324 0.07 -16.65 -20.08
C GLN A 324 1.26 -15.68 -20.06
N PHE A 325 1.71 -15.22 -21.25
CA PHE A 325 2.78 -14.24 -21.33
C PHE A 325 2.39 -12.92 -20.65
N SER A 326 1.21 -12.39 -20.95
CA SER A 326 0.67 -11.18 -20.32
C SER A 326 0.50 -11.35 -18.80
N GLN A 327 -0.03 -12.49 -18.34
CA GLN A 327 -0.14 -12.80 -16.92
C GLN A 327 1.24 -12.83 -16.23
N MET A 328 2.27 -13.44 -16.87
CA MET A 328 3.62 -13.47 -16.32
C MET A 328 4.24 -12.09 -16.23
N VAL A 329 4.02 -11.21 -17.23
CA VAL A 329 4.46 -9.81 -17.17
C VAL A 329 3.82 -9.10 -15.97
N LEU A 330 2.50 -9.28 -15.75
CA LEU A 330 1.81 -8.70 -14.59
C LEU A 330 2.37 -9.22 -13.26
N VAL A 331 2.64 -10.52 -13.14
CA VAL A 331 3.28 -11.11 -11.94
C VAL A 331 4.66 -10.48 -11.68
N LEU A 332 5.47 -10.28 -12.71
CA LEU A 332 6.77 -9.60 -12.57
C LEU A 332 6.61 -8.14 -12.10
N LEU A 333 5.56 -7.44 -12.56
CA LEU A 333 5.24 -6.08 -12.09
C LEU A 333 4.79 -6.06 -10.62
N MET A 334 4.09 -7.09 -10.12
CA MET A 334 3.74 -7.23 -8.70
C MET A 334 4.99 -7.28 -7.81
N PHE A 335 6.08 -7.93 -8.26
CA PHE A 335 7.36 -7.91 -7.56
C PHE A 335 8.02 -6.53 -7.62
N CYS A 336 8.05 -5.90 -8.80
CA CYS A 336 8.73 -4.63 -9.01
C CYS A 336 8.13 -3.53 -8.11
N GLY A 337 6.80 -3.39 -8.13
CA GLY A 337 6.07 -2.40 -7.36
C GLY A 337 6.34 -0.95 -7.76
N SER A 338 5.95 -0.02 -6.90
CA SER A 338 5.98 1.43 -7.13
C SER A 338 7.33 2.09 -6.80
N CYS A 339 7.43 3.41 -6.97
CA CYS A 339 8.59 4.19 -6.55
C CYS A 339 8.72 4.28 -5.02
N SER A 340 9.94 4.50 -4.55
CA SER A 340 10.22 4.79 -3.13
C SER A 340 9.48 6.04 -2.67
N SER A 341 9.04 6.07 -1.41
CA SER A 341 8.28 7.20 -0.83
C SER A 341 7.02 7.54 -1.61
N SER A 342 6.36 6.53 -2.18
CA SER A 342 5.01 6.57 -2.76
C SER A 342 4.01 5.83 -1.87
N THR A 343 2.73 5.84 -2.25
CA THR A 343 1.67 5.12 -1.53
C THR A 343 1.65 3.61 -1.82
N GLY A 344 2.24 3.15 -2.94
CA GLY A 344 2.19 1.76 -3.34
C GLY A 344 3.10 0.81 -2.54
N GLY A 345 2.95 -0.48 -2.76
CA GLY A 345 3.71 -1.59 -2.15
C GLY A 345 4.84 -2.15 -3.03
N GLY A 346 5.11 -3.45 -2.89
CA GLY A 346 6.13 -4.20 -3.63
C GLY A 346 7.56 -3.97 -3.14
N ILE A 347 8.52 -4.57 -3.82
CA ILE A 347 9.97 -4.46 -3.50
C ILE A 347 10.48 -3.03 -3.66
N LYS A 348 9.83 -2.21 -4.46
CA LYS A 348 10.16 -0.84 -4.89
C LYS A 348 11.19 -0.76 -6.02
N CYS A 349 10.88 0.06 -7.02
CA CYS A 349 11.73 0.27 -8.20
C CYS A 349 13.17 0.67 -7.86
N ALA A 350 13.39 1.46 -6.81
CA ALA A 350 14.73 1.83 -6.37
C ALA A 350 15.57 0.61 -5.96
N ARG A 351 14.98 -0.37 -5.24
CA ARG A 351 15.70 -1.60 -4.87
C ARG A 351 15.98 -2.46 -6.08
N VAL A 352 15.03 -2.60 -7.00
CA VAL A 352 15.23 -3.32 -8.26
C VAL A 352 16.38 -2.71 -9.05
N LEU A 353 16.43 -1.39 -9.17
CA LEU A 353 17.53 -0.67 -9.84
C LEU A 353 18.90 -0.89 -9.15
N ILE A 354 18.92 -0.86 -7.79
CA ILE A 354 20.13 -1.16 -7.02
C ILE A 354 20.57 -2.61 -7.26
N LEU A 355 19.65 -3.59 -7.25
CA LEU A 355 19.94 -5.01 -7.51
C LEU A 355 20.53 -5.24 -8.90
N LEU A 356 19.97 -4.61 -9.94
CA LEU A 356 20.52 -4.67 -11.30
C LEU A 356 21.93 -4.10 -11.37
N ARG A 357 22.23 -3.04 -10.63
CA ARG A 357 23.57 -2.45 -10.56
C ARG A 357 24.55 -3.31 -9.77
N ILE A 358 24.09 -3.97 -8.70
CA ILE A 358 24.89 -4.96 -7.98
C ILE A 358 25.27 -6.09 -8.93
N LEU A 359 24.29 -6.67 -9.63
CA LEU A 359 24.53 -7.74 -10.60
C LEU A 359 25.57 -7.31 -11.67
N ARG A 360 25.36 -6.14 -12.27
CA ARG A 360 26.30 -5.60 -13.27
C ARG A 360 27.71 -5.42 -12.71
N ARG A 361 27.83 -4.91 -11.47
CA ARG A 361 29.13 -4.75 -10.80
C ARG A 361 29.81 -6.09 -10.56
N GLU A 362 29.08 -7.09 -10.06
CA GLU A 362 29.67 -8.41 -9.77
C GLU A 362 30.12 -9.13 -11.07
N VAL A 363 29.33 -9.04 -12.14
CA VAL A 363 29.72 -9.57 -13.46
C VAL A 363 30.99 -8.88 -13.97
N ARG A 364 31.09 -7.54 -13.87
CA ARG A 364 32.29 -6.81 -14.26
C ARG A 364 33.50 -7.15 -13.39
N ARG A 365 33.30 -7.36 -12.08
CA ARG A 365 34.36 -7.75 -11.16
C ARG A 365 34.93 -9.11 -11.49
N ILE A 366 34.09 -10.06 -11.92
CA ILE A 366 34.57 -11.36 -12.41
C ILE A 366 35.43 -11.18 -13.66
N ALA A 367 34.99 -10.34 -14.61
CA ALA A 367 35.74 -10.09 -15.86
C ALA A 367 37.02 -9.25 -15.63
N HIS A 368 36.98 -8.33 -14.67
CA HIS A 368 38.08 -7.39 -14.35
C HIS A 368 38.34 -7.33 -12.84
N PRO A 369 39.04 -8.31 -12.22
CA PRO A 369 39.18 -8.43 -10.75
C PRO A 369 39.82 -7.22 -10.04
N ARG A 370 40.59 -6.42 -10.75
CA ARG A 370 41.23 -5.21 -10.22
C ARG A 370 40.38 -3.94 -10.34
N CYS A 371 39.19 -4.03 -10.96
CA CYS A 371 38.31 -2.88 -11.12
C CYS A 371 37.55 -2.60 -9.81
N VAL A 372 37.62 -1.36 -9.33
CA VAL A 372 36.86 -0.87 -8.21
C VAL A 372 35.67 -0.06 -8.75
N GLU A 373 34.50 -0.67 -8.81
CA GLU A 373 33.26 0.00 -9.27
C GLU A 373 32.36 0.35 -8.08
N VAL A 374 31.98 1.62 -7.98
CA VAL A 374 31.09 2.14 -6.93
C VAL A 374 29.69 2.27 -7.48
N ILE A 375 28.69 1.72 -6.77
CA ILE A 375 27.29 1.86 -7.15
C ILE A 375 26.87 3.31 -6.85
N LYS A 376 26.34 3.99 -7.87
CA LYS A 376 25.80 5.36 -7.75
C LYS A 376 24.31 5.35 -8.07
N MET A 377 23.54 6.27 -7.48
CA MET A 377 22.14 6.53 -7.79
C MET A 377 21.91 8.04 -7.73
N ASP A 378 21.29 8.61 -8.75
CA ASP A 378 21.14 10.06 -8.94
C ASP A 378 22.46 10.84 -8.82
N GLY A 379 23.55 10.25 -9.33
CA GLY A 379 24.91 10.81 -9.27
C GLY A 379 25.59 10.71 -7.90
N ARG A 380 24.96 10.14 -6.88
CA ARG A 380 25.49 9.95 -5.53
C ARG A 380 25.89 8.50 -5.29
N VAL A 381 26.96 8.30 -4.53
CA VAL A 381 27.41 6.96 -4.12
C VAL A 381 26.38 6.37 -3.14
N VAL A 382 25.94 5.14 -3.43
CA VAL A 382 25.05 4.39 -2.54
C VAL A 382 25.89 3.79 -1.41
N GLU A 383 25.50 4.07 -0.18
CA GLU A 383 26.20 3.55 1.01
C GLU A 383 26.16 2.01 1.04
N SER A 384 27.26 1.40 1.50
CA SER A 384 27.36 -0.06 1.65
C SER A 384 26.30 -0.65 2.59
N SER A 385 25.85 0.14 3.58
CA SER A 385 24.73 -0.20 4.47
C SER A 385 23.41 -0.36 3.70
N THR A 386 23.11 0.52 2.76
CA THR A 386 21.91 0.47 1.90
C THR A 386 21.98 -0.72 0.95
N ILE A 387 23.13 -1.00 0.35
CA ILE A 387 23.35 -2.16 -0.52
C ILE A 387 23.09 -3.45 0.26
N ARG A 388 23.70 -3.61 1.43
CA ARG A 388 23.51 -4.78 2.29
C ARG A 388 22.06 -4.89 2.74
N GLY A 389 21.43 -3.80 3.16
CA GLY A 389 20.02 -3.75 3.56
C GLY A 389 19.08 -4.20 2.44
N THR A 390 19.38 -3.82 1.18
CA THR A 390 18.59 -4.24 0.01
C THR A 390 18.69 -5.75 -0.24
N LEU A 391 19.89 -6.33 -0.13
CA LEU A 391 20.09 -7.79 -0.28
C LEU A 391 19.40 -8.58 0.84
N VAL A 392 19.53 -8.14 2.09
CA VAL A 392 18.86 -8.77 3.23
C VAL A 392 17.34 -8.67 3.11
N PHE A 393 16.82 -7.50 2.68
CA PHE A 393 15.40 -7.31 2.43
C PHE A 393 14.88 -8.31 1.39
N LEU A 394 15.58 -8.46 0.25
CA LEU A 394 15.19 -9.41 -0.79
C LEU A 394 15.19 -10.85 -0.28
N GLY A 395 16.22 -11.26 0.47
CA GLY A 395 16.29 -12.57 1.09
C GLY A 395 15.12 -12.84 2.04
N CYS A 396 14.82 -11.89 2.95
CA CYS A 396 13.67 -11.99 3.85
C CYS A 396 12.34 -12.01 3.09
N TYR A 397 12.20 -11.17 2.05
CA TYR A 397 10.99 -11.12 1.21
C TYR A 397 10.72 -12.49 0.57
N MET A 398 11.73 -13.11 -0.04
CA MET A 398 11.58 -14.43 -0.67
C MET A 398 11.27 -15.54 0.36
N LEU A 399 11.91 -15.52 1.53
CA LEU A 399 11.62 -16.47 2.59
C LEU A 399 10.17 -16.35 3.10
N ILE A 400 9.68 -15.13 3.31
CA ILE A 400 8.30 -14.90 3.76
C ILE A 400 7.32 -15.31 2.67
N LEU A 401 7.58 -14.98 1.41
CA LEU A 401 6.76 -15.37 0.27
C LEU A 401 6.60 -16.89 0.18
N LEU A 402 7.72 -17.61 0.25
CA LEU A 402 7.71 -19.07 0.17
C LEU A 402 7.02 -19.70 1.38
N ALA A 403 7.27 -19.20 2.60
CA ALA A 403 6.61 -19.68 3.81
C ALA A 403 5.09 -19.43 3.77
N ALA A 404 4.66 -18.24 3.35
CA ALA A 404 3.25 -17.93 3.21
C ALA A 404 2.58 -18.79 2.13
N GLY A 405 3.21 -18.92 0.95
CA GLY A 405 2.73 -19.79 -0.11
C GLY A 405 2.58 -21.24 0.33
N LEU A 406 3.54 -21.76 1.12
CA LEU A 406 3.47 -23.10 1.68
C LEU A 406 2.30 -23.25 2.67
N ILE A 407 2.05 -22.26 3.54
CA ILE A 407 0.90 -22.30 4.47
C ILE A 407 -0.42 -22.24 3.70
N ILE A 408 -0.55 -21.35 2.71
CA ILE A 408 -1.77 -21.21 1.92
C ILE A 408 -2.02 -22.48 1.08
N SER A 409 -0.99 -23.18 0.63
CA SER A 409 -1.13 -24.44 -0.12
C SER A 409 -1.78 -25.58 0.68
N LEU A 410 -1.84 -25.48 2.03
CA LEU A 410 -2.55 -26.45 2.88
C LEU A 410 -4.07 -26.46 2.62
N ASP A 411 -4.61 -25.40 2.01
CA ASP A 411 -6.02 -25.34 1.61
C ASP A 411 -6.34 -26.23 0.39
N GLY A 412 -5.32 -26.83 -0.26
CA GLY A 412 -5.50 -27.80 -1.37
C GLY A 412 -5.79 -27.16 -2.72
N TYR A 413 -5.64 -25.83 -2.87
CA TYR A 413 -5.78 -25.14 -4.16
C TYR A 413 -4.53 -25.27 -5.05
N SER A 414 -4.64 -24.82 -6.31
CA SER A 414 -3.54 -24.85 -7.27
C SER A 414 -2.31 -24.05 -6.77
N PHE A 415 -1.13 -24.40 -7.32
CA PHE A 415 0.09 -23.63 -7.07
C PHE A 415 -0.09 -22.15 -7.45
N SER A 416 -0.77 -21.90 -8.56
CA SER A 416 -1.05 -20.54 -9.05
C SER A 416 -1.83 -19.70 -8.01
N ILE A 417 -2.91 -20.26 -7.44
CA ILE A 417 -3.71 -19.61 -6.39
C ILE A 417 -2.86 -19.37 -5.15
N SER A 418 -2.18 -20.38 -4.63
CA SER A 418 -1.41 -20.29 -3.38
C SER A 418 -0.26 -19.29 -3.50
N PHE A 419 0.51 -19.36 -4.59
CA PHE A 419 1.64 -18.47 -4.84
C PHE A 419 1.20 -17.04 -5.11
N SER A 420 0.19 -16.83 -5.97
CA SER A 420 -0.27 -15.48 -6.30
C SER A 420 -0.97 -14.81 -5.12
N SER A 421 -1.70 -15.56 -4.27
CA SER A 421 -2.27 -15.05 -3.01
C SER A 421 -1.20 -14.54 -2.06
N ALA A 422 -0.13 -15.33 -1.86
CA ALA A 422 1.00 -14.94 -1.01
C ALA A 422 1.71 -13.70 -1.59
N LEU A 423 1.96 -13.68 -2.90
CA LEU A 423 2.62 -12.58 -3.60
C LEU A 423 1.79 -11.31 -3.55
N ALA A 424 0.49 -11.38 -3.90
CA ALA A 424 -0.42 -10.24 -3.90
C ALA A 424 -0.55 -9.63 -2.51
N SER A 425 -0.60 -10.47 -1.45
CA SER A 425 -0.64 -10.01 -0.05
C SER A 425 0.66 -9.35 0.38
N LEU A 426 1.82 -9.96 0.08
CA LEU A 426 3.13 -9.45 0.51
C LEU A 426 3.56 -8.20 -0.29
N SER A 427 3.15 -8.10 -1.56
CA SER A 427 3.37 -6.92 -2.41
C SER A 427 2.31 -5.83 -2.24
N ASN A 428 1.23 -6.10 -1.49
CA ASN A 428 0.08 -5.22 -1.32
C ASN A 428 -0.59 -4.83 -2.66
N VAL A 429 -0.85 -5.80 -3.54
CA VAL A 429 -1.45 -5.58 -4.88
C VAL A 429 -2.96 -5.84 -4.89
N GLY A 430 -3.43 -6.80 -4.08
CA GLY A 430 -4.83 -7.22 -3.96
C GLY A 430 -5.13 -8.47 -4.77
N PRO A 431 -5.53 -8.39 -6.03
CA PRO A 431 -5.88 -9.57 -6.82
C PRO A 431 -4.66 -10.46 -7.11
N GLY A 432 -4.88 -11.77 -7.08
CA GLY A 432 -3.95 -12.79 -7.55
C GLY A 432 -4.30 -13.27 -8.96
N LEU A 433 -4.27 -14.60 -9.14
CA LEU A 433 -4.63 -15.30 -10.38
C LEU A 433 -5.72 -16.33 -10.11
N GLU A 434 -6.41 -16.78 -11.14
CA GLU A 434 -7.50 -17.76 -11.08
C GLU A 434 -8.63 -17.35 -10.12
N LEU A 435 -8.99 -18.18 -9.13
CA LEU A 435 -10.08 -17.92 -8.17
C LEU A 435 -9.90 -16.65 -7.33
N VAL A 436 -8.66 -16.25 -7.10
CA VAL A 436 -8.29 -15.02 -6.37
C VAL A 436 -7.90 -13.88 -7.32
N GLY A 437 -8.25 -14.02 -8.60
CA GLY A 437 -8.04 -13.03 -9.65
C GLY A 437 -8.89 -11.77 -9.47
N PRO A 438 -8.90 -10.88 -10.49
CA PRO A 438 -9.58 -9.58 -10.41
C PRO A 438 -11.07 -9.67 -10.11
N THR A 439 -11.76 -10.66 -10.70
CA THR A 439 -13.21 -10.91 -10.51
C THR A 439 -13.51 -11.86 -9.36
N GLY A 440 -12.48 -12.45 -8.75
CA GLY A 440 -12.58 -13.39 -7.64
C GLY A 440 -12.49 -12.72 -6.27
N ASN A 441 -12.51 -13.54 -5.23
CA ASN A 441 -12.34 -13.09 -3.85
C ASN A 441 -11.68 -14.18 -2.98
N PHE A 442 -11.29 -13.80 -1.77
CA PHE A 442 -10.55 -14.69 -0.84
C PHE A 442 -11.48 -15.38 0.18
N SER A 443 -12.81 -15.38 0.00
CA SER A 443 -13.77 -15.95 0.95
C SER A 443 -13.57 -17.45 1.17
N LEU A 444 -13.19 -18.17 0.12
CA LEU A 444 -13.05 -19.63 0.11
C LEU A 444 -11.82 -20.14 0.88
N LEU A 445 -10.84 -19.27 1.16
CA LEU A 445 -9.63 -19.67 1.90
C LEU A 445 -9.93 -19.93 3.37
N SER A 446 -9.15 -20.83 3.97
CA SER A 446 -9.24 -21.16 5.38
C SER A 446 -8.92 -19.96 6.30
N PRO A 447 -9.40 -19.96 7.56
CA PRO A 447 -9.03 -18.93 8.54
C PRO A 447 -7.51 -18.82 8.73
N LEU A 448 -6.76 -19.92 8.64
CA LEU A 448 -5.31 -19.94 8.75
C LEU A 448 -4.66 -19.16 7.59
N SER A 449 -5.11 -19.42 6.35
CA SER A 449 -4.63 -18.72 5.16
C SER A 449 -4.98 -17.23 5.21
N LYS A 450 -6.19 -16.86 5.65
CA LYS A 450 -6.61 -15.46 5.81
C LYS A 450 -5.76 -14.71 6.83
N VAL A 451 -5.46 -15.32 7.99
CA VAL A 451 -4.57 -14.72 9.01
C VAL A 451 -3.14 -14.59 8.47
N THR A 452 -2.63 -15.61 7.77
CA THR A 452 -1.30 -15.58 7.15
C THR A 452 -1.20 -14.44 6.13
N MET A 453 -2.20 -14.29 5.28
CA MET A 453 -2.26 -13.19 4.30
C MET A 453 -2.34 -11.83 4.99
N SER A 454 -3.15 -11.68 6.03
CA SER A 454 -3.23 -10.44 6.82
C SER A 454 -1.88 -10.04 7.42
N LEU A 455 -1.13 -11.01 7.93
CA LEU A 455 0.24 -10.80 8.40
C LEU A 455 1.20 -10.43 7.26
N CYS A 456 1.07 -11.06 6.09
CA CYS A 456 1.85 -10.71 4.89
C CYS A 456 1.56 -9.28 4.45
N MET A 457 0.29 -8.86 4.42
CA MET A 457 -0.12 -7.49 4.05
C MET A 457 0.53 -6.44 4.96
N VAL A 458 0.46 -6.63 6.28
CA VAL A 458 1.09 -5.72 7.25
C VAL A 458 2.62 -5.77 7.13
N THR A 459 3.20 -6.95 6.93
CA THR A 459 4.65 -7.14 6.78
C THR A 459 5.18 -6.48 5.52
N GLY A 460 4.48 -6.63 4.39
CA GLY A 460 4.82 -6.00 3.12
C GLY A 460 4.75 -4.48 3.22
N ARG A 461 3.66 -3.94 3.77
CA ARG A 461 3.46 -2.50 3.96
C ARG A 461 4.54 -1.84 4.79
N LEU A 462 5.00 -2.51 5.85
CA LEU A 462 6.03 -2.02 6.77
C LEU A 462 7.46 -2.38 6.32
N GLU A 463 7.64 -2.89 5.11
CA GLU A 463 8.96 -3.28 4.60
C GLU A 463 9.68 -4.29 5.50
N ILE A 464 8.95 -5.26 6.05
CA ILE A 464 9.42 -6.45 6.75
C ILE A 464 10.03 -6.18 8.13
N PHE A 465 11.01 -5.28 8.25
CA PHE A 465 11.82 -5.10 9.45
C PHE A 465 11.02 -4.72 10.70
N PRO A 466 10.04 -3.80 10.69
CA PRO A 466 9.26 -3.48 11.89
C PRO A 466 8.54 -4.69 12.48
N ILE A 467 8.01 -5.57 11.64
CA ILE A 467 7.33 -6.79 12.08
C ILE A 467 8.32 -7.82 12.60
N LEU A 468 9.44 -8.07 11.90
CA LEU A 468 10.47 -8.99 12.39
C LEU A 468 11.04 -8.57 13.74
N VAL A 469 11.21 -7.26 13.96
CA VAL A 469 11.69 -6.70 15.23
C VAL A 469 10.69 -6.97 16.37
N LEU A 470 9.37 -6.92 16.13
CA LEU A 470 8.35 -7.24 17.13
C LEU A 470 8.49 -8.67 17.66
N PHE A 471 8.84 -9.64 16.81
CA PHE A 471 9.02 -11.04 17.20
C PHE A 471 10.39 -11.37 17.80
N SER A 472 11.34 -10.42 17.76
CA SER A 472 12.69 -10.64 18.28
C SER A 472 12.74 -10.53 19.80
N ARG A 473 13.08 -11.63 20.50
CA ARG A 473 13.26 -11.67 21.95
C ARG A 473 14.28 -10.65 22.46
N ALA A 474 15.33 -10.38 21.68
CA ALA A 474 16.38 -9.42 22.03
C ALA A 474 15.85 -7.97 22.18
N VAL A 475 14.72 -7.66 21.59
CA VAL A 475 14.10 -6.32 21.63
C VAL A 475 13.38 -6.11 22.97
N TRP A 476 12.77 -7.15 23.52
CA TRP A 476 11.98 -7.09 24.75
C TRP A 476 12.80 -7.29 26.03
N ARG A 477 14.02 -7.84 25.92
CA ARG A 477 14.93 -7.98 27.07
C ARG A 477 15.52 -6.60 27.42
N HIS A 478 15.44 -6.26 28.70
CA HIS A 478 16.22 -5.17 29.29
C HIS A 478 17.68 -5.58 29.30
N THR A 479 18.53 -5.03 28.47
CA THR A 479 19.98 -4.96 28.65
C THR A 479 20.28 -3.66 29.36
#